data_bdaf2f36a71eb72bdcee3c4cd3d4eb42
#
_entry.id   bdaf2f36a71eb72bdcee3c4cd3d4eb42
#
_cell.length_a   1.000
_cell.length_b   1.000
_cell.length_c   1.000
_cell.angle_alpha   90.00
_cell.angle_beta   90.00
_cell.angle_gamma   90.00
#
_symmetry.space_group_name_H-M   'P 1'
#
loop_
_entity.id
_entity.type
_entity.pdbx_description
1 polymer ?
#
loop_
_entity_poly.entity_id
_entity_poly.type
_entity_poly.pdbx_seq_one_letter_code
_entity_poly.pdbx_strand_id
1 'polypeptide(L)'
;MNLDKFYTHPDISKRFVDVINKLAPLDEFDMVIEPSAGSGNILQFLPDKALGLDIEPEDEGIIKQDFFEYHINQDPLNNNVKVACVGNPPFGSGYMNPLAKRFFNHAGKFSSLIAFIVPAKWHTSWKVHKGLNKDFGLYYSEVLPKNSFIFEGKTHDVNCCMQVWSKNSLGKNLRILKSPPTKHPDFDMFLTCDNVTRRTQVREQLIKKEYWEFGLKYWGKIQVCNMEDIPVDTTTHFLFV
;
A
#
# COMPACT_ATOMS: atom_id res chain seq x y z
N MET A 1 22.39 4.33 -6.65
CA MET A 1 20.94 4.08 -6.73
C MET A 1 20.26 5.35 -6.29
N ASN A 2 19.44 5.99 -7.13
CA ASN A 2 18.58 7.07 -6.62
C ASN A 2 17.55 6.41 -5.70
N LEU A 3 17.76 6.52 -4.40
CA LEU A 3 16.76 6.18 -3.42
C LEU A 3 15.63 7.21 -3.59
N ASP A 4 14.38 6.74 -3.71
CA ASP A 4 13.19 7.62 -3.75
C ASP A 4 13.05 8.29 -2.37
N LYS A 5 13.79 9.41 -2.16
CA LYS A 5 13.84 10.15 -0.88
C LYS A 5 12.68 11.14 -0.79
N PHE A 6 11.46 10.65 -0.62
CA PHE A 6 10.31 11.49 -0.29
C PHE A 6 10.07 11.46 1.23
N TYR A 7 10.31 12.60 1.87
CA TYR A 7 10.07 12.75 3.32
C TYR A 7 8.61 13.07 3.58
N THR A 8 8.02 12.45 4.57
CA THR A 8 6.65 12.75 4.99
C THR A 8 6.56 14.16 5.55
N HIS A 9 5.57 14.96 5.14
CA HIS A 9 5.36 16.30 5.69
C HIS A 9 5.10 16.21 7.21
N PRO A 10 5.67 17.12 8.05
CA PRO A 10 5.53 17.05 9.51
C PRO A 10 4.09 16.96 10.00
N ASP A 11 3.15 17.71 9.41
CA ASP A 11 1.73 17.65 9.78
C ASP A 11 1.11 16.27 9.51
N ILE A 12 1.54 15.61 8.42
CA ILE A 12 1.10 14.26 8.08
C ILE A 12 1.73 13.25 9.04
N SER A 13 3.02 13.42 9.37
CA SER A 13 3.73 12.59 10.33
C SER A 13 3.05 12.65 11.71
N LYS A 14 2.79 13.86 12.20
CA LYS A 14 2.09 14.08 13.47
C LYS A 14 0.70 13.42 13.45
N ARG A 15 -0.10 13.70 12.41
CA ARG A 15 -1.43 13.12 12.26
C ARG A 15 -1.38 11.59 12.21
N PHE A 16 -0.40 11.02 11.53
CA PHE A 16 -0.21 9.57 11.43
C PHE A 16 0.02 8.96 12.81
N VAL A 17 0.92 9.53 13.61
CA VAL A 17 1.19 9.08 14.98
C VAL A 17 -0.03 9.27 15.88
N ASP A 18 -0.76 10.39 15.74
CA ASP A 18 -2.02 10.64 16.48
C ASP A 18 -3.08 9.56 16.17
N VAL A 19 -3.19 9.12 14.91
CA VAL A 19 -4.10 8.02 14.51
C VAL A 19 -3.68 6.69 15.14
N ILE A 20 -2.39 6.38 15.13
CA ILE A 20 -1.87 5.14 15.73
C ILE A 20 -2.20 5.13 17.23
N ASN A 21 -1.89 6.22 17.95
CA ASN A 21 -2.10 6.32 19.40
C ASN A 21 -3.58 6.23 19.81
N LYS A 22 -4.51 6.64 18.94
CA LYS A 22 -5.96 6.45 19.18
C LYS A 22 -6.40 5.00 19.06
N LEU A 23 -5.71 4.19 18.27
CA LEU A 23 -6.04 2.78 18.03
C LEU A 23 -5.27 1.85 18.98
N ALA A 24 -3.99 2.13 19.17
CA ALA A 24 -3.05 1.37 19.97
C ALA A 24 -1.96 2.32 20.49
N PRO A 25 -2.04 2.79 21.74
CA PRO A 25 -1.07 3.73 22.31
C PRO A 25 0.36 3.19 22.22
N LEU A 26 1.26 3.92 21.57
CA LEU A 26 2.64 3.47 21.34
C LEU A 26 3.45 3.34 22.64
N ASP A 27 3.05 4.05 23.70
CA ASP A 27 3.66 3.92 25.04
C ASP A 27 3.45 2.54 25.68
N GLU A 28 2.41 1.80 25.25
CA GLU A 28 2.13 0.44 25.73
C GLU A 28 3.01 -0.63 25.06
N PHE A 29 3.81 -0.27 24.06
CA PHE A 29 4.78 -1.17 23.41
C PHE A 29 6.12 -1.07 24.13
N ASP A 30 6.79 -2.20 24.29
CA ASP A 30 8.13 -2.26 24.86
C ASP A 30 9.17 -1.65 23.93
N MET A 31 8.93 -1.74 22.61
CA MET A 31 9.81 -1.23 21.56
C MET A 31 9.00 -0.64 20.42
N VAL A 32 9.41 0.53 19.95
CA VAL A 32 8.88 1.17 18.73
C VAL A 32 10.04 1.35 17.75
N ILE A 33 9.87 0.93 16.51
CA ILE A 33 10.93 0.96 15.49
C ILE A 33 10.42 1.70 14.25
N GLU A 34 11.18 2.70 13.81
CA GLU A 34 11.04 3.27 12.47
C GLU A 34 12.10 2.67 11.54
N PRO A 35 11.74 1.80 10.59
CA PRO A 35 12.69 0.97 9.84
C PRO A 35 13.36 1.67 8.64
N SER A 36 13.01 2.92 8.38
CA SER A 36 13.55 3.77 7.29
C SER A 36 13.34 5.22 7.67
N ALA A 37 14.07 5.66 8.71
CA ALA A 37 13.80 6.92 9.39
C ALA A 37 14.30 8.15 8.60
N GLY A 38 15.26 7.98 7.68
CA GLY A 38 15.81 9.05 6.84
C GLY A 38 16.33 10.22 7.65
N SER A 39 15.60 11.33 7.64
CA SER A 39 15.87 12.56 8.42
C SER A 39 15.02 12.64 9.72
N GLY A 40 14.34 11.58 10.14
CA GLY A 40 13.59 11.55 11.39
C GLY A 40 12.21 12.23 11.35
N ASN A 41 11.62 12.45 10.17
CA ASN A 41 10.36 13.20 10.04
C ASN A 41 9.16 12.55 10.74
N ILE A 42 9.14 11.24 10.90
CA ILE A 42 8.14 10.53 11.71
C ILE A 42 8.69 10.29 13.11
N LEU A 43 9.97 9.92 13.21
CA LEU A 43 10.65 9.57 14.46
C LEU A 43 10.45 10.64 15.55
N GLN A 44 10.53 11.93 15.19
CA GLN A 44 10.36 13.05 16.12
C GLN A 44 8.99 13.10 16.84
N PHE A 45 7.98 12.40 16.32
CA PHE A 45 6.64 12.31 16.92
C PHE A 45 6.39 10.98 17.63
N LEU A 46 7.31 10.02 17.52
CA LEU A 46 7.24 8.75 18.23
C LEU A 46 7.71 8.92 19.69
N PRO A 47 7.39 7.98 20.59
CA PRO A 47 7.91 8.01 21.97
C PRO A 47 9.44 8.08 22.00
N ASP A 48 10.02 8.70 23.03
CA ASP A 48 11.49 8.87 23.22
C ASP A 48 12.27 7.55 23.16
N LYS A 49 11.61 6.43 23.49
CA LYS A 49 12.17 5.08 23.38
C LYS A 49 12.21 4.51 21.96
N ALA A 50 11.69 5.24 20.97
CA ALA A 50 11.64 4.76 19.60
C ALA A 50 13.05 4.69 18.98
N LEU A 51 13.28 3.63 18.21
CA LEU A 51 14.50 3.36 17.52
C LEU A 51 14.35 3.67 16.03
N GLY A 52 15.09 4.68 15.52
CA GLY A 52 15.19 4.96 14.09
C GLY A 52 16.30 4.15 13.46
N LEU A 53 16.01 3.43 12.38
CA LEU A 53 16.98 2.70 11.55
C LEU A 53 16.95 3.26 10.14
N ASP A 54 18.11 3.41 9.51
CA ASP A 54 18.23 3.73 8.08
C ASP A 54 19.54 3.21 7.51
N ILE A 55 19.58 2.87 6.23
CA ILE A 55 20.82 2.49 5.53
C ILE A 55 21.72 3.69 5.25
N GLU A 56 21.13 4.88 5.11
CA GLU A 56 21.79 6.17 4.87
C GLU A 56 21.14 7.24 5.75
N PRO A 57 21.32 7.20 7.08
CA PRO A 57 20.69 8.15 7.99
C PRO A 57 21.19 9.58 7.76
N GLU A 58 20.29 10.55 7.89
CA GLU A 58 20.58 11.99 7.76
C GLU A 58 20.58 12.71 9.12
N ASP A 59 20.36 12.00 10.22
CA ASP A 59 20.40 12.49 11.60
C ASP A 59 21.26 11.55 12.45
N GLU A 60 22.08 12.13 13.36
CA GLU A 60 22.99 11.37 14.23
C GLU A 60 22.28 10.46 15.23
N GLY A 61 21.01 10.76 15.56
CA GLY A 61 20.18 9.95 16.44
C GLY A 61 19.62 8.68 15.77
N ILE A 62 19.80 8.54 14.45
CA ILE A 62 19.30 7.39 13.68
C ILE A 62 20.42 6.39 13.45
N ILE A 63 20.17 5.14 13.76
CA ILE A 63 21.18 4.07 13.64
C ILE A 63 21.33 3.68 12.16
N LYS A 64 22.57 3.70 11.68
CA LYS A 64 22.91 3.18 10.36
C LYS A 64 22.83 1.65 10.34
N GLN A 65 21.72 1.13 9.82
CA GLN A 65 21.43 -0.31 9.81
C GLN A 65 20.53 -0.67 8.63
N ASP A 66 20.84 -1.76 7.92
CA ASP A 66 19.86 -2.38 7.01
C ASP A 66 18.76 -3.03 7.82
N PHE A 67 17.52 -2.61 7.61
CA PHE A 67 16.36 -3.15 8.32
C PHE A 67 16.19 -4.66 8.09
N PHE A 68 16.59 -5.19 6.94
CA PHE A 68 16.48 -6.64 6.65
C PHE A 68 17.49 -7.48 7.41
N GLU A 69 18.58 -6.86 7.89
CA GLU A 69 19.59 -7.49 8.76
C GLU A 69 19.30 -7.25 10.25
N TYR A 70 18.31 -6.39 10.56
CA TYR A 70 17.90 -6.13 11.92
C TYR A 70 17.05 -7.27 12.45
N HIS A 71 17.48 -7.82 13.57
CA HIS A 71 16.82 -8.91 14.28
C HIS A 71 16.66 -8.54 15.74
N ILE A 72 15.48 -8.74 16.27
CA ILE A 72 15.26 -8.69 17.71
C ILE A 72 15.65 -10.06 18.26
N ASN A 73 16.69 -10.09 19.11
CA ASN A 73 17.01 -11.28 19.89
C ASN A 73 15.87 -11.51 20.88
N GLN A 74 14.82 -12.19 20.43
CA GLN A 74 13.78 -12.67 21.33
C GLN A 74 14.41 -13.81 22.13
N ASP A 75 14.60 -13.58 23.42
CA ASP A 75 14.86 -14.67 24.36
C ASP A 75 13.69 -15.67 24.22
N PRO A 76 13.96 -16.95 23.87
CA PRO A 76 12.92 -17.95 23.76
C PRO A 76 12.06 -18.11 25.02
N LEU A 77 12.55 -17.62 26.16
CA LEU A 77 11.87 -17.64 27.45
C LEU A 77 11.04 -16.35 27.70
N ASN A 78 11.22 -15.29 26.89
CA ASN A 78 10.51 -14.00 27.05
C ASN A 78 9.75 -13.60 25.77
N ASN A 79 8.79 -14.45 25.37
CA ASN A 79 7.98 -14.29 24.17
C ASN A 79 6.95 -13.13 24.21
N ASN A 80 7.00 -12.25 25.20
CA ASN A 80 5.98 -11.22 25.43
C ASN A 80 6.38 -9.79 25.05
N VAL A 81 7.53 -9.60 24.40
CA VAL A 81 7.95 -8.23 23.97
C VAL A 81 6.98 -7.70 22.92
N LYS A 82 6.27 -6.64 23.25
CA LYS A 82 5.37 -5.95 22.33
C LYS A 82 6.17 -4.97 21.47
N VAL A 83 6.24 -5.22 20.17
CA VAL A 83 6.96 -4.37 19.22
C VAL A 83 5.98 -3.73 18.24
N ALA A 84 6.13 -2.41 18.04
CA ALA A 84 5.49 -1.67 16.98
C ALA A 84 6.50 -1.25 15.92
N CYS A 85 6.19 -1.45 14.63
CA CYS A 85 6.93 -0.86 13.51
C CYS A 85 6.11 0.27 12.89
N VAL A 86 6.66 1.48 12.87
CA VAL A 86 5.98 2.69 12.37
C VAL A 86 6.89 3.41 11.40
N GLY A 87 6.39 3.82 10.21
CA GLY A 87 7.26 4.57 9.30
C GLY A 87 6.71 4.71 7.87
N ASN A 88 7.56 5.27 7.01
CA ASN A 88 7.33 5.43 5.58
C ASN A 88 8.40 4.63 4.81
N PRO A 89 8.26 3.29 4.68
CA PRO A 89 9.26 2.46 4.03
C PRO A 89 9.37 2.79 2.53
N PRO A 90 10.55 2.61 1.92
CA PRO A 90 10.73 2.82 0.49
C PRO A 90 9.82 1.87 -0.30
N PHE A 91 9.17 2.40 -1.36
CA PHE A 91 8.17 1.63 -2.09
C PHE A 91 8.80 0.62 -3.06
N GLY A 92 9.96 0.95 -3.64
CA GLY A 92 10.60 0.22 -4.71
C GLY A 92 9.95 0.45 -6.08
N SER A 93 10.66 0.11 -7.13
CA SER A 93 10.19 0.22 -8.51
C SER A 93 9.26 -0.94 -8.88
N GLY A 94 8.30 -0.68 -9.79
CA GLY A 94 7.40 -1.67 -10.36
C GLY A 94 5.99 -1.69 -9.78
N TYR A 95 5.09 -2.32 -10.52
CA TYR A 95 3.64 -2.29 -10.31
C TYR A 95 3.18 -2.76 -8.91
N MET A 96 3.89 -3.69 -8.30
CA MET A 96 3.48 -4.30 -7.03
C MET A 96 4.20 -3.73 -5.80
N ASN A 97 5.06 -2.69 -5.97
CA ASN A 97 5.85 -2.08 -4.89
C ASN A 97 6.50 -3.16 -3.99
N PRO A 98 7.41 -3.97 -4.54
CA PRO A 98 7.88 -5.18 -3.85
C PRO A 98 8.65 -4.86 -2.58
N LEU A 99 9.32 -3.69 -2.50
CA LEU A 99 10.13 -3.31 -1.36
C LEU A 99 9.27 -3.02 -0.13
N ALA A 100 8.22 -2.21 -0.26
CA ALA A 100 7.29 -1.95 0.84
C ALA A 100 6.67 -3.25 1.41
N LYS A 101 6.34 -4.24 0.55
CA LYS A 101 5.88 -5.56 1.00
C LYS A 101 6.95 -6.34 1.76
N ARG A 102 8.20 -6.26 1.32
CA ARG A 102 9.32 -6.89 2.02
C ARG A 102 9.50 -6.29 3.40
N PHE A 103 9.46 -4.95 3.52
CA PHE A 103 9.47 -4.25 4.81
C PHE A 103 8.35 -4.72 5.73
N PHE A 104 7.12 -4.75 5.23
CA PHE A 104 5.97 -5.22 5.99
C PHE A 104 6.16 -6.66 6.49
N ASN A 105 6.53 -7.57 5.60
CA ASN A 105 6.68 -8.98 5.96
C ASN A 105 7.88 -9.23 6.86
N HIS A 106 8.95 -8.43 6.76
CA HIS A 106 10.08 -8.50 7.67
C HIS A 106 9.69 -8.00 9.07
N ALA A 107 9.06 -6.81 9.16
CA ALA A 107 8.50 -6.29 10.40
C ALA A 107 7.54 -7.30 11.06
N GLY A 108 6.71 -7.98 10.27
CA GLY A 108 5.75 -8.96 10.74
C GLY A 108 6.33 -10.18 11.43
N LYS A 109 7.64 -10.43 11.30
CA LYS A 109 8.31 -11.56 11.99
C LYS A 109 8.40 -11.33 13.49
N PHE A 110 8.53 -10.08 13.93
CA PHE A 110 8.80 -9.73 15.33
C PHE A 110 7.86 -8.69 15.91
N SER A 111 7.11 -7.92 15.11
CA SER A 111 6.17 -6.93 15.63
C SER A 111 4.75 -7.47 15.77
N SER A 112 3.97 -6.85 16.65
CA SER A 112 2.54 -7.08 16.85
C SER A 112 1.67 -5.97 16.23
N LEU A 113 2.28 -4.79 15.98
CA LEU A 113 1.69 -3.65 15.28
C LEU A 113 2.60 -3.22 14.15
N ILE A 114 2.02 -2.94 12.98
CA ILE A 114 2.70 -2.31 11.84
C ILE A 114 1.84 -1.14 11.38
N ALA A 115 2.42 0.06 11.39
CA ALA A 115 1.77 1.25 10.85
C ALA A 115 2.69 1.88 9.81
N PHE A 116 2.28 1.80 8.54
CA PHE A 116 3.09 2.28 7.42
C PHE A 116 2.34 3.23 6.52
N ILE A 117 3.06 4.23 6.00
CA ILE A 117 2.65 5.00 4.83
C ILE A 117 3.11 4.20 3.61
N VAL A 118 2.16 3.85 2.74
CA VAL A 118 2.37 2.94 1.61
C VAL A 118 1.63 3.45 0.37
N PRO A 119 1.95 2.96 -0.84
CA PRO A 119 1.24 3.40 -2.05
C PRO A 119 -0.27 3.22 -1.94
N ALA A 120 -1.04 4.20 -2.45
CA ALA A 120 -2.50 4.25 -2.32
C ALA A 120 -3.23 2.99 -2.81
N LYS A 121 -2.64 2.24 -3.76
CA LYS A 121 -3.20 0.96 -4.20
C LYS A 121 -3.32 -0.09 -3.10
N TRP A 122 -2.60 0.06 -1.98
CA TRP A 122 -2.77 -0.82 -0.82
C TRP A 122 -4.14 -0.62 -0.15
N HIS A 123 -4.76 0.55 -0.32
CA HIS A 123 -6.08 0.83 0.25
C HIS A 123 -7.16 -0.13 -0.25
N THR A 124 -7.12 -0.54 -1.52
CA THR A 124 -8.19 -1.33 -2.15
C THR A 124 -7.75 -2.65 -2.78
N SER A 125 -6.46 -2.96 -2.82
CA SER A 125 -5.94 -4.09 -3.58
C SER A 125 -5.90 -5.39 -2.79
N TRP A 126 -6.83 -6.31 -3.06
CA TRP A 126 -6.80 -7.65 -2.52
C TRP A 126 -5.50 -8.41 -2.85
N LYS A 127 -4.89 -8.17 -4.04
CA LYS A 127 -3.61 -8.79 -4.45
C LYS A 127 -2.45 -8.35 -3.55
N VAL A 128 -2.47 -7.08 -3.10
CA VAL A 128 -1.50 -6.58 -2.12
C VAL A 128 -1.73 -7.27 -0.79
N HIS A 129 -2.95 -7.21 -0.26
CA HIS A 129 -3.29 -7.77 1.04
C HIS A 129 -3.04 -9.28 1.14
N LYS A 130 -3.26 -10.02 0.06
CA LYS A 130 -2.98 -11.47 -0.01
C LYS A 130 -1.48 -11.78 0.14
N GLY A 131 -0.59 -10.87 -0.28
CA GLY A 131 0.87 -11.03 -0.23
C GLY A 131 1.51 -10.57 1.09
N LEU A 132 0.73 -10.06 2.05
CA LEU A 132 1.20 -9.64 3.37
C LEU A 132 1.05 -10.75 4.40
N ASN A 133 1.88 -10.71 5.46
CA ASN A 133 1.79 -11.64 6.57
C ASN A 133 0.33 -11.81 7.02
N LYS A 134 -0.15 -13.06 7.02
CA LYS A 134 -1.57 -13.39 7.24
C LYS A 134 -2.04 -13.21 8.69
N ASP A 135 -1.11 -13.11 9.63
CA ASP A 135 -1.43 -12.95 11.05
C ASP A 135 -1.94 -11.53 11.38
N PHE A 136 -1.78 -10.58 10.45
CA PHE A 136 -2.19 -9.19 10.63
C PHE A 136 -3.56 -8.91 10.03
N GLY A 137 -4.44 -8.29 10.81
CA GLY A 137 -5.63 -7.58 10.34
C GLY A 137 -5.31 -6.13 9.99
N LEU A 138 -6.04 -5.53 9.05
CA LEU A 138 -6.02 -4.09 8.75
C LEU A 138 -7.12 -3.41 9.57
N TYR A 139 -6.77 -2.41 10.38
CA TYR A 139 -7.74 -1.73 11.25
C TYR A 139 -7.92 -0.25 10.93
N TYR A 140 -7.00 0.32 10.17
CA TYR A 140 -7.13 1.66 9.63
C TYR A 140 -6.50 1.77 8.26
N SER A 141 -7.16 2.49 7.36
CA SER A 141 -6.62 2.80 6.04
C SER A 141 -7.24 4.09 5.52
N GLU A 142 -6.40 5.08 5.21
CA GLU A 142 -6.82 6.38 4.70
C GLU A 142 -5.87 6.84 3.59
N VAL A 143 -6.44 7.30 2.47
CA VAL A 143 -5.66 7.90 1.38
C VAL A 143 -5.19 9.30 1.82
N LEU A 144 -3.91 9.56 1.66
CA LEU A 144 -3.31 10.84 2.02
C LEU A 144 -3.75 11.96 1.06
N PRO A 145 -3.88 13.19 1.56
CA PRO A 145 -4.16 14.36 0.72
C PRO A 145 -2.97 14.68 -0.20
N LYS A 146 -3.19 15.60 -1.12
CA LYS A 146 -2.10 16.17 -1.92
C LYS A 146 -1.09 16.89 -1.04
N ASN A 147 0.15 17.06 -1.54
CA ASN A 147 1.22 17.74 -0.83
C ASN A 147 1.64 17.08 0.51
N SER A 148 1.46 15.77 0.63
CA SER A 148 1.80 15.01 1.85
C SER A 148 3.28 14.72 2.01
N PHE A 149 4.10 15.07 1.03
CA PHE A 149 5.54 14.77 1.02
C PHE A 149 6.38 16.00 0.70
N ILE A 150 7.62 15.98 1.14
CA ILE A 150 8.64 16.99 0.87
C ILE A 150 9.83 16.33 0.18
N PHE A 151 10.32 16.96 -0.89
CA PHE A 151 11.56 16.61 -1.56
C PHE A 151 12.26 17.90 -2.00
N GLU A 152 13.54 18.05 -1.69
CA GLU A 152 14.33 19.26 -1.99
C GLU A 152 13.64 20.57 -1.55
N GLY A 153 12.99 20.54 -0.37
CA GLY A 153 12.30 21.70 0.20
C GLY A 153 10.98 22.09 -0.46
N LYS A 154 10.48 21.29 -1.41
CA LYS A 154 9.19 21.48 -2.08
C LYS A 154 8.20 20.37 -1.73
N THR A 155 6.91 20.71 -1.69
CA THR A 155 5.86 19.73 -1.51
C THR A 155 5.62 18.93 -2.79
N HIS A 156 5.37 17.64 -2.64
CA HIS A 156 5.11 16.70 -3.73
C HIS A 156 3.87 15.87 -3.52
N ASP A 157 3.18 15.61 -4.63
CA ASP A 157 2.04 14.71 -4.68
C ASP A 157 2.51 13.28 -4.97
N VAL A 158 2.52 12.43 -3.93
CA VAL A 158 2.72 11.00 -4.08
C VAL A 158 1.43 10.30 -3.64
N ASN A 159 0.87 9.48 -4.50
CA ASN A 159 -0.37 8.75 -4.21
C ASN A 159 -0.14 7.65 -3.16
N CYS A 160 -0.38 7.98 -1.90
CA CYS A 160 -0.16 7.11 -0.75
C CYS A 160 -1.39 6.99 0.14
N CYS A 161 -1.37 6.01 1.01
CA CYS A 161 -2.29 5.86 2.13
C CYS A 161 -1.51 5.54 3.40
N MET A 162 -2.04 5.98 4.55
CA MET A 162 -1.58 5.50 5.86
C MET A 162 -2.41 4.30 6.27
N GLN A 163 -1.77 3.27 6.82
CA GLN A 163 -2.42 2.05 7.25
C GLN A 163 -1.91 1.59 8.62
N VAL A 164 -2.83 1.07 9.44
CA VAL A 164 -2.50 0.44 10.73
C VAL A 164 -2.95 -1.01 10.70
N TRP A 165 -2.00 -1.90 10.91
CA TRP A 165 -2.15 -3.35 10.93
C TRP A 165 -1.76 -3.91 12.29
N SER A 166 -2.50 -4.89 12.78
CA SER A 166 -2.20 -5.51 14.08
C SER A 166 -2.49 -7.01 14.06
N LYS A 167 -1.71 -7.78 14.85
CA LYS A 167 -2.02 -9.18 15.17
C LYS A 167 -3.19 -9.27 16.15
N ASN A 168 -3.38 -8.25 16.99
CA ASN A 168 -4.50 -8.15 17.92
C ASN A 168 -5.67 -7.42 17.27
N SER A 169 -6.88 -7.72 17.70
CA SER A 169 -8.08 -7.02 17.22
C SER A 169 -8.12 -5.60 17.77
N LEU A 170 -8.22 -4.62 16.88
CA LEU A 170 -8.43 -3.20 17.19
C LEU A 170 -9.80 -2.71 16.70
N GLY A 171 -10.74 -3.62 16.42
CA GLY A 171 -12.06 -3.32 15.92
C GLY A 171 -12.39 -4.08 14.63
N LYS A 172 -13.07 -3.42 13.68
CA LYS A 172 -13.44 -4.04 12.40
C LYS A 172 -12.22 -4.26 11.52
N ASN A 173 -11.98 -5.51 11.14
CA ASN A 173 -10.90 -5.83 10.18
C ASN A 173 -11.31 -5.45 8.76
N LEU A 174 -10.53 -4.56 8.14
CA LEU A 174 -10.72 -4.02 6.80
C LEU A 174 -9.93 -4.78 5.73
N ARG A 175 -9.19 -5.84 6.10
CA ARG A 175 -8.33 -6.59 5.19
C ARG A 175 -9.13 -7.24 4.08
N ILE A 176 -8.76 -6.99 2.83
CA ILE A 176 -9.43 -7.52 1.64
C ILE A 176 -8.72 -8.81 1.21
N LEU A 177 -9.37 -9.96 1.38
CA LEU A 177 -8.78 -11.26 1.06
C LEU A 177 -9.38 -11.90 -0.21
N LYS A 178 -10.57 -11.46 -0.59
CA LYS A 178 -11.27 -11.99 -1.77
C LYS A 178 -11.09 -11.04 -2.96
N SER A 179 -10.88 -11.62 -4.14
CA SER A 179 -10.97 -10.84 -5.38
C SER A 179 -12.37 -10.28 -5.54
N PRO A 180 -12.52 -9.11 -6.17
CA PRO A 180 -13.83 -8.67 -6.62
C PRO A 180 -14.49 -9.76 -7.47
N PRO A 181 -15.82 -9.87 -7.45
CA PRO A 181 -16.53 -10.77 -8.36
C PRO A 181 -16.20 -10.40 -9.81
N THR A 182 -16.01 -11.41 -10.64
CA THR A 182 -15.76 -11.24 -12.09
C THR A 182 -17.04 -11.33 -12.91
N LYS A 183 -18.18 -11.61 -12.25
CA LYS A 183 -19.52 -11.68 -12.83
C LYS A 183 -20.46 -10.84 -12.00
N HIS A 184 -21.41 -10.20 -12.63
CA HIS A 184 -22.50 -9.46 -11.99
C HIS A 184 -23.83 -10.11 -12.40
N PRO A 185 -24.86 -10.16 -11.53
CA PRO A 185 -26.16 -10.75 -11.89
C PRO A 185 -26.91 -9.95 -12.95
N ASP A 186 -26.69 -8.64 -13.01
CA ASP A 186 -27.47 -7.73 -13.83
C ASP A 186 -26.79 -7.35 -15.16
N PHE A 187 -25.51 -7.74 -15.37
CA PHE A 187 -24.80 -7.44 -16.62
C PHE A 187 -23.63 -8.39 -16.86
N ASP A 188 -23.34 -8.64 -18.11
CA ASP A 188 -22.08 -9.27 -18.56
C ASP A 188 -21.08 -8.19 -18.98
N MET A 189 -19.80 -8.48 -18.75
CA MET A 189 -18.70 -7.59 -19.09
C MET A 189 -17.56 -8.35 -19.76
N PHE A 190 -17.05 -7.81 -20.84
CA PHE A 190 -15.87 -8.32 -21.52
C PHE A 190 -14.81 -7.24 -21.68
N LEU A 191 -13.58 -7.51 -21.24
CA LEU A 191 -12.45 -6.61 -21.41
C LEU A 191 -11.71 -6.91 -22.71
N THR A 192 -11.65 -5.94 -23.61
CA THR A 192 -10.76 -5.99 -24.77
C THR A 192 -9.34 -5.67 -24.29
N CYS A 193 -8.43 -6.63 -24.35
CA CYS A 193 -7.04 -6.43 -23.93
C CYS A 193 -6.06 -6.95 -25.02
N ASP A 194 -4.93 -6.28 -25.15
CA ASP A 194 -3.86 -6.67 -26.07
C ASP A 194 -3.02 -7.83 -25.50
N ASN A 195 -3.63 -9.01 -25.47
CA ASN A 195 -2.89 -10.24 -25.23
C ASN A 195 -2.99 -11.09 -26.50
N VAL A 196 -1.84 -11.44 -27.06
CA VAL A 196 -1.74 -12.23 -28.33
C VAL A 196 -2.63 -13.47 -28.29
N THR A 197 -2.72 -14.14 -27.14
CA THR A 197 -3.57 -15.32 -26.93
C THR A 197 -5.07 -14.99 -26.93
N ARG A 198 -5.47 -13.74 -26.69
CA ARG A 198 -6.87 -13.31 -26.62
C ARG A 198 -7.36 -12.54 -27.84
N ARG A 199 -6.47 -12.18 -28.80
CA ARG A 199 -6.87 -11.40 -29.98
C ARG A 199 -8.01 -12.04 -30.75
N THR A 200 -7.97 -13.36 -30.93
CA THR A 200 -9.06 -14.09 -31.61
C THR A 200 -10.36 -13.99 -30.82
N GLN A 201 -10.33 -14.21 -29.50
CA GLN A 201 -11.51 -14.10 -28.64
C GLN A 201 -12.08 -12.68 -28.61
N VAL A 202 -11.22 -11.65 -28.54
CA VAL A 202 -11.65 -10.24 -28.62
C VAL A 202 -12.37 -9.98 -29.95
N ARG A 203 -11.79 -10.42 -31.05
CA ARG A 203 -12.37 -10.25 -32.39
C ARG A 203 -13.71 -10.95 -32.51
N GLU A 204 -13.84 -12.17 -32.00
CA GLU A 204 -15.11 -12.92 -31.98
C GLU A 204 -16.18 -12.20 -31.18
N GLN A 205 -15.84 -11.61 -30.03
CA GLN A 205 -16.78 -10.83 -29.20
C GLN A 205 -17.19 -9.53 -29.87
N LEU A 206 -16.26 -8.83 -30.51
CA LEU A 206 -16.54 -7.57 -31.24
C LEU A 206 -17.37 -7.80 -32.52
N ILE A 207 -17.29 -8.99 -33.13
CA ILE A 207 -18.17 -9.36 -34.27
C ILE A 207 -19.60 -9.55 -33.80
N LYS A 208 -19.83 -9.99 -32.54
CA LYS A 208 -21.15 -10.10 -31.90
C LYS A 208 -21.66 -8.76 -31.37
N LYS A 209 -21.55 -7.68 -32.16
CA LYS A 209 -21.94 -6.33 -31.73
C LYS A 209 -23.38 -6.24 -31.19
N GLU A 210 -24.27 -7.03 -31.71
CA GLU A 210 -25.69 -7.10 -31.30
C GLU A 210 -25.90 -7.63 -29.89
N TYR A 211 -24.90 -8.34 -29.33
CA TYR A 211 -24.97 -8.85 -27.95
C TYR A 211 -24.61 -7.76 -26.92
N TRP A 212 -23.72 -6.81 -27.29
CA TRP A 212 -23.23 -5.80 -26.35
C TRP A 212 -24.01 -4.49 -26.51
N GLU A 213 -24.47 -3.91 -25.41
CA GLU A 213 -25.24 -2.67 -25.43
C GLU A 213 -24.34 -1.44 -25.63
N PHE A 214 -23.20 -1.39 -24.93
CA PHE A 214 -22.27 -0.26 -25.03
C PHE A 214 -20.84 -0.68 -24.66
N GLY A 215 -19.88 0.20 -24.97
CA GLY A 215 -18.50 0.07 -24.53
C GLY A 215 -18.05 1.22 -23.63
N LEU A 216 -17.12 0.94 -22.73
CA LEU A 216 -16.49 1.93 -21.87
C LEU A 216 -15.00 2.00 -22.19
N LYS A 217 -14.56 3.12 -22.76
CA LYS A 217 -13.14 3.40 -22.97
C LYS A 217 -12.50 3.74 -21.62
N TYR A 218 -11.40 3.03 -21.25
CA TYR A 218 -10.77 3.20 -19.94
C TYR A 218 -9.35 3.79 -19.98
N TRP A 219 -8.77 4.00 -21.18
CA TRP A 219 -7.50 4.71 -21.34
C TRP A 219 -7.74 6.19 -21.59
N GLY A 220 -7.08 7.04 -20.84
CA GLY A 220 -7.27 8.48 -20.89
C GLY A 220 -8.53 8.92 -20.15
N LYS A 221 -9.33 9.79 -20.79
CA LYS A 221 -10.64 10.20 -20.22
C LYS A 221 -11.63 9.06 -20.40
N ILE A 222 -12.25 8.64 -19.29
CA ILE A 222 -13.31 7.61 -19.33
C ILE A 222 -14.48 8.10 -20.15
N GLN A 223 -14.92 7.31 -21.15
CA GLN A 223 -16.02 7.65 -22.05
C GLN A 223 -16.87 6.41 -22.32
N VAL A 224 -18.18 6.62 -22.32
CA VAL A 224 -19.14 5.64 -22.83
C VAL A 224 -19.16 5.77 -24.36
N CYS A 225 -19.07 4.64 -25.06
CA CYS A 225 -19.05 4.55 -26.51
C CYS A 225 -20.19 3.65 -26.99
N ASN A 226 -20.84 4.01 -28.11
CA ASN A 226 -21.76 3.11 -28.79
C ASN A 226 -20.94 1.98 -29.41
N MET A 227 -21.53 0.78 -29.51
CA MET A 227 -20.85 -0.38 -30.06
C MET A 227 -20.41 -0.20 -31.51
N GLU A 228 -21.15 0.63 -32.26
CA GLU A 228 -20.82 0.98 -33.65
C GLU A 228 -19.52 1.75 -33.81
N ASP A 229 -19.19 2.58 -32.79
CA ASP A 229 -18.00 3.45 -32.77
C ASP A 229 -16.73 2.72 -32.29
N ILE A 230 -16.86 1.46 -31.82
CA ILE A 230 -15.73 0.71 -31.27
C ILE A 230 -15.02 -0.05 -32.41
N PRO A 231 -13.71 0.21 -32.65
CA PRO A 231 -12.94 -0.51 -33.65
C PRO A 231 -12.86 -2.01 -33.36
N VAL A 232 -12.86 -2.85 -34.39
CA VAL A 232 -12.82 -4.32 -34.24
C VAL A 232 -11.54 -4.84 -33.60
N ASP A 233 -10.47 -4.06 -33.66
CA ASP A 233 -9.15 -4.38 -33.13
C ASP A 233 -8.83 -3.58 -31.84
N THR A 234 -9.85 -2.98 -31.20
CA THR A 234 -9.64 -2.20 -29.99
C THR A 234 -9.13 -3.06 -28.83
N THR A 235 -8.27 -2.46 -28.00
CA THR A 235 -7.69 -3.09 -26.81
C THR A 235 -7.96 -2.28 -25.54
N THR A 236 -8.80 -1.26 -25.64
CA THR A 236 -8.95 -0.21 -24.63
C THR A 236 -10.38 -0.03 -24.11
N HIS A 237 -11.27 -1.01 -24.35
CA HIS A 237 -12.66 -0.92 -23.96
C HIS A 237 -13.11 -2.09 -23.07
N PHE A 238 -14.02 -1.80 -22.16
CA PHE A 238 -14.90 -2.80 -21.56
C PHE A 238 -16.21 -2.81 -22.35
N LEU A 239 -16.71 -3.99 -22.71
CA LEU A 239 -18.01 -4.17 -23.34
C LEU A 239 -19.00 -4.61 -22.28
N PHE A 240 -20.23 -4.14 -22.35
CA PHE A 240 -21.31 -4.41 -21.39
C PHE A 240 -22.61 -4.82 -22.10
N VAL A 241 -23.36 -5.72 -21.46
CA VAL A 241 -24.72 -6.11 -21.79
C VAL A 241 -25.49 -6.33 -20.49
#